data_53415b969546888187b822325be17767
#
_entry.id   53415b969546888187b822325be17767
#
_cell.length_a   1.000
_cell.length_b   1.000
_cell.length_c   1.000
_cell.angle_alpha   90.00
_cell.angle_beta   90.00
_cell.angle_gamma   90.00
#
_symmetry.space_group_name_H-M   'P 1'
#
loop_
_entity.id
_entity.type
_entity.pdbx_description
1 polymer ?
#
loop_
_entity_poly.entity_id
_entity_poly.type
_entity_poly.pdbx_seq_one_letter_code
_entity_poly.pdbx_strand_id
1 'polypeptide(L)'
;SRIHSMALVHQKLYQSQDLSRVNLQEYIRDLLAWLILSYQMAPNQIELTLELDDIFVLIDTAIPCGLIVNELISNALKHAFPNGRTGEISIHLQQMPDGDIILRIADNGVGLPPEVNIRDQGRLGLQTIIALGEVQLQGRVTFTTEAGVACSLQFRDDLYTTRV
;
A
#
# COMPACT_ATOMS: atom_id res chain seq x y z
N SER A 1 3.87 9.05 -7.79
CA SER A 1 3.75 8.39 -9.09
C SER A 1 4.35 7.00 -9.05
N ARG A 2 3.96 6.16 -9.98
CA ARG A 2 4.49 4.79 -10.09
C ARG A 2 5.98 4.79 -10.38
N ILE A 3 6.45 5.71 -11.23
CA ILE A 3 7.86 5.86 -11.54
C ILE A 3 8.66 6.18 -10.28
N HIS A 4 8.16 7.08 -9.45
CA HIS A 4 8.81 7.43 -8.19
C HIS A 4 8.88 6.24 -7.23
N SER A 5 7.81 5.45 -7.11
CA SER A 5 7.79 4.24 -6.28
C SER A 5 8.86 3.24 -6.73
N MET A 6 9.00 3.03 -8.03
CA MET A 6 10.02 2.14 -8.58
C MET A 6 11.43 2.68 -8.37
N ALA A 7 11.64 3.98 -8.55
CA ALA A 7 12.94 4.59 -8.29
C ALA A 7 13.34 4.44 -6.82
N LEU A 8 12.38 4.62 -5.92
CA LEU A 8 12.63 4.49 -4.49
C LEU A 8 12.99 3.06 -4.08
N VAL A 9 12.34 2.05 -4.67
CA VAL A 9 12.68 0.65 -4.35
C VAL A 9 14.06 0.30 -4.84
N HIS A 10 14.49 0.81 -6.00
CA HIS A 10 15.87 0.62 -6.48
C HIS A 10 16.88 1.27 -5.55
N GLN A 11 16.60 2.48 -5.06
CA GLN A 11 17.45 3.16 -4.10
C GLN A 11 17.61 2.33 -2.82
N LYS A 12 16.52 1.78 -2.29
CA LYS A 12 16.54 0.93 -1.10
C LYS A 12 17.31 -0.35 -1.32
N LEU A 13 17.23 -0.92 -2.51
CA LEU A 13 18.00 -2.11 -2.86
C LEU A 13 19.50 -1.84 -2.80
N TYR A 14 19.97 -0.72 -3.35
CA TYR A 14 21.39 -0.33 -3.31
C TYR A 14 21.88 -0.03 -1.89
N GLN A 15 21.00 0.42 -0.99
CA GLN A 15 21.35 0.67 0.41
C GLN A 15 21.38 -0.60 1.26
N SER A 16 20.81 -1.69 0.77
CA SER A 16 20.77 -2.96 1.48
C SER A 16 22.13 -3.68 1.38
N GLN A 17 22.53 -4.36 2.47
CA GLN A 17 23.71 -5.24 2.45
C GLN A 17 23.47 -6.48 1.58
N ASP A 18 22.23 -6.93 1.50
CA ASP A 18 21.79 -7.99 0.60
C ASP A 18 21.01 -7.33 -0.53
N LEU A 19 21.64 -7.26 -1.72
CA LEU A 19 21.07 -6.59 -2.89
C LEU A 19 19.84 -7.31 -3.48
N SER A 20 19.47 -8.48 -2.96
CA SER A 20 18.27 -9.20 -3.39
C SER A 20 17.03 -8.84 -2.55
N ARG A 21 17.21 -8.15 -1.42
CA ARG A 21 16.11 -7.88 -0.49
C ARG A 21 16.01 -6.40 -0.14
N VAL A 22 14.77 -5.95 0.03
CA VAL A 22 14.42 -4.57 0.33
C VAL A 22 13.78 -4.53 1.72
N ASN A 23 14.17 -3.55 2.54
CA ASN A 23 13.48 -3.29 3.80
C ASN A 23 12.13 -2.63 3.49
N LEU A 24 11.07 -3.41 3.61
CA LEU A 24 9.71 -2.99 3.24
C LEU A 24 9.20 -1.87 4.15
N GLN A 25 9.54 -1.90 5.45
CA GLN A 25 9.17 -0.85 6.39
C GLN A 25 9.73 0.51 5.95
N GLU A 26 11.03 0.57 5.68
CA GLU A 26 11.68 1.81 5.26
C GLU A 26 11.14 2.31 3.91
N TYR A 27 10.94 1.39 2.98
CA TYR A 27 10.39 1.72 1.66
C TYR A 27 9.00 2.36 1.78
N ILE A 28 8.12 1.78 2.59
CA ILE A 28 6.77 2.31 2.81
C ILE A 28 6.85 3.69 3.48
N ARG A 29 7.70 3.85 4.51
CA ARG A 29 7.86 5.16 5.19
C ARG A 29 8.31 6.25 4.24
N ASP A 30 9.30 5.97 3.41
CA ASP A 30 9.85 6.95 2.47
C ASP A 30 8.84 7.30 1.38
N LEU A 31 8.12 6.30 0.89
CA LEU A 31 7.06 6.50 -0.11
C LEU A 31 5.94 7.39 0.43
N LEU A 32 5.50 7.14 1.68
CA LEU A 32 4.47 7.96 2.33
C LEU A 32 4.90 9.39 2.53
N ALA A 33 6.12 9.61 2.99
CA ALA A 33 6.64 10.96 3.20
C ALA A 33 6.61 11.75 1.89
N TRP A 34 7.02 11.12 0.79
CA TRP A 34 7.00 11.75 -0.52
C TRP A 34 5.57 12.04 -1.00
N LEU A 35 4.65 11.09 -0.84
CA LEU A 35 3.26 11.27 -1.28
C LEU A 35 2.57 12.39 -0.52
N ILE A 36 2.74 12.46 0.78
CA ILE A 36 2.13 13.51 1.61
C ILE A 36 2.64 14.90 1.20
N LEU A 37 3.94 15.04 0.96
CA LEU A 37 4.49 16.28 0.46
C LEU A 37 3.93 16.66 -0.91
N SER A 38 3.77 15.66 -1.80
CA SER A 38 3.32 15.89 -3.17
C SER A 38 1.87 16.39 -3.27
N TYR A 39 1.01 16.00 -2.33
CA TYR A 39 -0.40 16.40 -2.34
C TYR A 39 -0.69 17.67 -1.56
N GLN A 40 0.31 18.28 -0.93
CA GLN A 40 0.20 19.60 -0.27
C GLN A 40 -1.02 19.71 0.66
N MET A 41 -1.25 18.69 1.49
CA MET A 41 -2.34 18.71 2.46
C MET A 41 -2.12 19.83 3.48
N ALA A 42 -3.24 20.40 3.99
CA ALA A 42 -3.16 21.42 5.02
C ALA A 42 -2.50 20.86 6.28
N PRO A 43 -1.75 21.68 7.05
CA PRO A 43 -1.15 21.23 8.29
C PRO A 43 -2.20 20.62 9.23
N ASN A 44 -1.86 19.48 9.83
CA ASN A 44 -2.72 18.74 10.77
C ASN A 44 -4.06 18.25 10.18
N GLN A 45 -4.22 18.28 8.86
CA GLN A 45 -5.43 17.76 8.23
C GLN A 45 -5.50 16.24 8.32
N ILE A 46 -4.38 15.56 8.10
CA ILE A 46 -4.30 14.09 8.08
C ILE A 46 -3.37 13.63 9.18
N GLU A 47 -3.85 12.76 10.05
CA GLU A 47 -3.03 12.03 11.00
C GLU A 47 -2.59 10.72 10.37
N LEU A 48 -1.29 10.40 10.45
CA LEU A 48 -0.73 9.13 10.00
C LEU A 48 -0.45 8.23 11.20
N THR A 49 -1.01 7.03 11.16
CA THR A 49 -0.72 5.98 12.14
C THR A 49 -0.02 4.84 11.42
N LEU A 50 1.23 4.57 11.78
CA LEU A 50 2.05 3.53 11.16
C LEU A 50 2.45 2.49 12.20
N GLU A 51 2.09 1.24 11.94
CA GLU A 51 2.53 0.08 12.71
C GLU A 51 3.15 -0.91 11.74
N LEU A 52 4.48 -0.83 11.57
CA LEU A 52 5.20 -1.55 10.54
C LEU A 52 6.26 -2.45 11.16
N ASP A 53 6.13 -3.75 10.93
CA ASP A 53 7.17 -4.71 11.28
C ASP A 53 8.40 -4.51 10.38
N ASP A 54 9.58 -4.83 10.92
CA ASP A 54 10.84 -4.76 10.18
C ASP A 54 10.99 -6.01 9.31
N ILE A 55 10.53 -5.92 8.07
CA ILE A 55 10.44 -7.04 7.14
C ILE A 55 11.29 -6.78 5.91
N PHE A 56 12.16 -7.73 5.56
CA PHE A 56 12.93 -7.72 4.33
C PHE A 56 12.28 -8.66 3.33
N VAL A 57 12.02 -8.17 2.11
CA VAL A 57 11.37 -8.93 1.05
C VAL A 57 12.17 -8.86 -0.24
N LEU A 58 11.93 -9.79 -1.15
CA LEU A 58 12.48 -9.76 -2.50
C LEU A 58 12.00 -8.51 -3.25
N ILE A 59 12.81 -8.02 -4.17
CA ILE A 59 12.43 -6.87 -5.00
C ILE A 59 11.13 -7.12 -5.77
N ASP A 60 10.90 -8.36 -6.22
CA ASP A 60 9.69 -8.74 -6.95
C ASP A 60 8.43 -8.71 -6.07
N THR A 61 8.60 -8.76 -4.76
CA THR A 61 7.53 -8.56 -3.78
C THR A 61 7.39 -7.07 -3.42
N ALA A 62 8.50 -6.38 -3.26
CA ALA A 62 8.49 -4.96 -2.86
C ALA A 62 7.83 -4.06 -3.91
N ILE A 63 8.08 -4.28 -5.19
CA ILE A 63 7.54 -3.44 -6.25
C ILE A 63 6.00 -3.44 -6.27
N PRO A 64 5.31 -4.59 -6.29
CA PRO A 64 3.85 -4.60 -6.21
C PRO A 64 3.32 -3.98 -4.92
N CYS A 65 3.96 -4.21 -3.79
CA CYS A 65 3.56 -3.58 -2.52
C CYS A 65 3.63 -2.06 -2.60
N GLY A 66 4.71 -1.52 -3.15
CA GLY A 66 4.86 -0.08 -3.31
C GLY A 66 3.83 0.54 -4.25
N LEU A 67 3.49 -0.15 -5.33
CA LEU A 67 2.46 0.30 -6.26
C LEU A 67 1.08 0.30 -5.61
N ILE A 68 0.76 -0.72 -4.80
CA ILE A 68 -0.49 -0.79 -4.04
C ILE A 68 -0.58 0.37 -3.03
N VAL A 69 0.48 0.60 -2.26
CA VAL A 69 0.54 1.72 -1.31
C VAL A 69 0.34 3.04 -2.05
N ASN A 70 1.03 3.23 -3.16
CA ASN A 70 0.91 4.45 -3.97
C ASN A 70 -0.54 4.69 -4.42
N GLU A 71 -1.21 3.68 -4.94
CA GLU A 71 -2.59 3.82 -5.43
C GLU A 71 -3.58 4.11 -4.30
N LEU A 72 -3.49 3.39 -3.18
CA LEU A 72 -4.42 3.56 -2.06
C LEU A 72 -4.22 4.90 -1.36
N ILE A 73 -2.99 5.29 -1.11
CA ILE A 73 -2.69 6.56 -0.44
C ILE A 73 -3.02 7.73 -1.35
N SER A 74 -2.69 7.67 -2.64
CA SER A 74 -3.05 8.72 -3.59
C SER A 74 -4.57 8.89 -3.67
N ASN A 75 -5.32 7.80 -3.71
CA ASN A 75 -6.79 7.86 -3.71
C ASN A 75 -7.34 8.48 -2.43
N ALA A 76 -6.77 8.13 -1.26
CA ALA A 76 -7.18 8.73 0.00
C ALA A 76 -6.88 10.24 0.03
N LEU A 77 -5.70 10.65 -0.38
CA LEU A 77 -5.32 12.07 -0.39
C LEU A 77 -6.14 12.89 -1.38
N LYS A 78 -6.53 12.29 -2.51
CA LYS A 78 -7.35 12.98 -3.52
C LYS A 78 -8.83 13.07 -3.16
N HIS A 79 -9.39 12.04 -2.53
CA HIS A 79 -10.84 11.84 -2.50
C HIS A 79 -11.45 11.63 -1.12
N ALA A 80 -10.68 11.15 -0.14
CA ALA A 80 -11.25 10.75 1.15
C ALA A 80 -11.57 11.93 2.07
N PHE A 81 -10.88 13.05 1.91
CA PHE A 81 -10.96 14.17 2.83
C PHE A 81 -11.28 15.49 2.10
N PRO A 82 -12.46 15.58 1.45
CA PRO A 82 -12.82 16.77 0.68
C PRO A 82 -13.07 17.97 1.57
N ASN A 83 -12.91 19.18 1.00
CA ASN A 83 -13.29 20.46 1.64
C ASN A 83 -12.57 20.70 2.98
N GLY A 84 -11.32 20.29 3.10
CA GLY A 84 -10.56 20.48 4.33
C GLY A 84 -10.93 19.53 5.46
N ARG A 85 -11.74 18.49 5.19
CA ARG A 85 -12.08 17.47 6.19
C ARG A 85 -10.82 16.87 6.79
N THR A 86 -10.78 16.80 8.11
CA THR A 86 -9.69 16.14 8.83
C THR A 86 -9.93 14.64 8.92
N GLY A 87 -8.87 13.88 9.07
CA GLY A 87 -9.01 12.44 9.24
C GLY A 87 -7.69 11.75 9.47
N GLU A 88 -7.74 10.43 9.37
CA GLU A 88 -6.62 9.55 9.67
C GLU A 88 -6.41 8.56 8.52
N ILE A 89 -5.14 8.33 8.20
CA ILE A 89 -4.69 7.23 7.35
C ILE A 89 -3.83 6.31 8.22
N SER A 90 -4.13 5.02 8.21
CA SER A 90 -3.37 4.03 8.97
C SER A 90 -2.80 2.97 8.03
N ILE A 91 -1.57 2.55 8.32
CA ILE A 91 -0.90 1.45 7.63
C ILE A 91 -0.36 0.49 8.65
N HIS A 92 -0.70 -0.78 8.49
CA HIS A 92 -0.21 -1.88 9.29
C HIS A 92 0.50 -2.87 8.39
N LEU A 93 1.72 -3.22 8.73
CA LEU A 93 2.52 -4.25 8.08
C LEU A 93 2.95 -5.24 9.14
N GLN A 94 2.54 -6.49 8.99
CA GLN A 94 2.77 -7.51 10.00
C GLN A 94 3.20 -8.82 9.34
N GLN A 95 4.23 -9.45 9.90
CA GLN A 95 4.59 -10.81 9.52
C GLN A 95 4.07 -11.78 10.57
N MET A 96 3.29 -12.76 10.12
CA MET A 96 2.71 -13.79 10.96
C MET A 96 3.73 -14.90 11.22
N PRO A 97 3.55 -15.69 12.32
CA PRO A 97 4.48 -16.79 12.63
C PRO A 97 4.61 -17.84 11.52
N ASP A 98 3.58 -18.05 10.71
CA ASP A 98 3.59 -18.98 9.59
C ASP A 98 4.28 -18.43 8.33
N GLY A 99 4.76 -17.19 8.37
CA GLY A 99 5.41 -16.53 7.25
C GLY A 99 4.51 -15.66 6.40
N ASP A 100 3.20 -15.68 6.59
CA ASP A 100 2.30 -14.79 5.89
C ASP A 100 2.57 -13.33 6.27
N ILE A 101 2.50 -12.46 5.29
CA ILE A 101 2.63 -11.02 5.47
C ILE A 101 1.26 -10.39 5.24
N ILE A 102 0.86 -9.52 6.16
CA ILE A 102 -0.38 -8.76 6.04
C ILE A 102 -0.04 -7.28 5.93
N LEU A 103 -0.50 -6.67 4.86
CA LEU A 103 -0.42 -5.22 4.64
C LEU A 103 -1.84 -4.68 4.63
N ARG A 104 -2.16 -3.81 5.59
CA ARG A 104 -3.47 -3.18 5.68
C ARG A 104 -3.34 -1.67 5.61
N ILE A 105 -4.10 -1.07 4.70
CA ILE A 105 -4.11 0.38 4.50
C ILE A 105 -5.55 0.85 4.63
N ALA A 106 -5.80 1.82 5.51
CA ALA A 106 -7.14 2.30 5.79
C ALA A 106 -7.17 3.81 5.91
N ASP A 107 -8.29 4.41 5.53
CA ASP A 107 -8.62 5.79 5.85
C ASP A 107 -10.01 5.84 6.52
N ASN A 108 -10.26 6.92 7.25
CA ASN A 108 -11.56 7.21 7.84
C ASN A 108 -12.29 8.34 7.12
N GLY A 109 -12.04 8.47 5.83
CA GLY A 109 -12.64 9.49 4.99
C GLY A 109 -14.08 9.18 4.60
N VAL A 110 -14.52 9.78 3.49
CA VAL A 110 -15.93 9.68 3.05
C VAL A 110 -16.30 8.31 2.46
N GLY A 111 -15.30 7.46 2.18
CA GLY A 111 -15.54 6.14 1.58
C GLY A 111 -15.89 6.21 0.10
N LEU A 112 -16.34 5.10 -0.43
CA LEU A 112 -16.80 4.99 -1.81
C LEU A 112 -18.33 5.10 -1.85
N PRO A 113 -18.90 5.63 -2.96
CA PRO A 113 -20.33 5.60 -3.16
C PRO A 113 -20.87 4.17 -3.09
N PRO A 114 -22.06 3.93 -2.48
CA PRO A 114 -22.60 2.58 -2.31
C PRO A 114 -22.82 1.82 -3.62
N GLU A 115 -23.03 2.52 -4.73
CA GLU A 115 -23.24 1.94 -6.05
C GLU A 115 -21.95 1.50 -6.74
N VAL A 116 -20.79 1.80 -6.17
CA VAL A 116 -19.50 1.40 -6.75
C VAL A 116 -19.20 -0.04 -6.37
N ASN A 117 -19.14 -0.92 -7.36
CA ASN A 117 -18.61 -2.26 -7.20
C ASN A 117 -17.11 -2.25 -7.54
N ILE A 118 -16.29 -2.49 -6.53
CA ILE A 118 -14.83 -2.41 -6.64
C ILE A 118 -14.30 -3.39 -7.70
N ARG A 119 -14.94 -4.56 -7.86
CA ARG A 119 -14.45 -5.61 -8.76
C ARG A 119 -14.96 -5.48 -10.18
N ASP A 120 -16.13 -4.87 -10.39
CA ASP A 120 -16.81 -4.90 -11.69
C ASP A 120 -16.63 -3.64 -12.52
N GLN A 121 -16.37 -2.52 -11.89
CA GLN A 121 -16.41 -1.25 -12.61
C GLN A 121 -15.12 -0.49 -12.35
N GLY A 122 -14.31 -0.48 -13.35
CA GLY A 122 -13.06 0.15 -13.28
C GLY A 122 -12.99 1.58 -12.80
N ARG A 123 -12.83 1.76 -11.52
CA ARG A 123 -11.84 2.75 -11.12
C ARG A 123 -10.50 2.06 -11.34
N LEU A 124 -9.77 2.52 -12.33
CA LEU A 124 -8.55 1.87 -12.82
C LEU A 124 -7.57 1.55 -11.68
N GLY A 125 -7.45 2.44 -10.68
CA GLY A 125 -6.59 2.23 -9.54
C GLY A 125 -6.96 1.03 -8.69
N LEU A 126 -8.26 0.81 -8.41
CA LEU A 126 -8.71 -0.31 -7.60
C LEU A 126 -8.54 -1.65 -8.33
N GLN A 127 -8.78 -1.68 -9.62
CA GLN A 127 -8.51 -2.87 -10.45
C GLN A 127 -7.02 -3.20 -10.48
N THR A 128 -6.17 -2.18 -10.54
CA THR A 128 -4.73 -2.35 -10.49
C THR A 128 -4.30 -2.98 -9.16
N ILE A 129 -4.88 -2.55 -8.04
CA ILE A 129 -4.59 -3.11 -6.71
C ILE A 129 -4.94 -4.59 -6.66
N ILE A 130 -6.12 -4.96 -7.17
CA ILE A 130 -6.55 -6.36 -7.21
C ILE A 130 -5.59 -7.19 -8.08
N ALA A 131 -5.23 -6.70 -9.25
CA ALA A 131 -4.30 -7.41 -10.13
C ALA A 131 -2.92 -7.58 -9.50
N LEU A 132 -2.38 -6.55 -8.88
CA LEU A 132 -1.09 -6.63 -8.20
C LEU A 132 -1.13 -7.60 -7.01
N GLY A 133 -2.18 -7.53 -6.21
CA GLY A 133 -2.30 -8.36 -5.01
C GLY A 133 -2.63 -9.82 -5.32
N GLU A 134 -3.57 -10.08 -6.22
CA GLU A 134 -4.05 -11.44 -6.47
C GLU A 134 -3.25 -12.16 -7.55
N VAL A 135 -2.78 -11.46 -8.57
CA VAL A 135 -2.04 -12.09 -9.67
C VAL A 135 -0.53 -12.05 -9.43
N GLN A 136 0.04 -10.87 -9.22
CA GLN A 136 1.49 -10.77 -9.08
C GLN A 136 2.00 -11.29 -7.75
N LEU A 137 1.37 -10.91 -6.64
CA LEU A 137 1.75 -11.39 -5.31
C LEU A 137 1.12 -12.74 -4.97
N GLN A 138 0.15 -13.20 -5.76
CA GLN A 138 -0.59 -14.45 -5.52
C GLN A 138 -1.21 -14.49 -4.14
N GLY A 139 -1.66 -13.32 -3.68
CA GLY A 139 -2.24 -13.13 -2.36
C GLY A 139 -3.76 -13.01 -2.40
N ARG A 140 -4.28 -12.52 -1.29
CA ARG A 140 -5.71 -12.26 -1.10
C ARG A 140 -5.91 -10.77 -0.82
N VAL A 141 -6.79 -10.14 -1.58
CA VAL A 141 -7.15 -8.72 -1.41
C VAL A 141 -8.59 -8.63 -0.92
N THR A 142 -8.80 -7.91 0.17
CA THR A 142 -10.14 -7.62 0.69
C THR A 142 -10.31 -6.13 0.92
N PHE A 143 -11.51 -5.62 0.61
CA PHE A 143 -11.87 -4.23 0.83
C PHE A 143 -13.06 -4.13 1.77
N THR A 144 -13.05 -3.10 2.62
CA THR A 144 -14.22 -2.66 3.37
C THR A 144 -14.42 -1.17 3.15
N THR A 145 -15.67 -0.72 3.06
CA THR A 145 -16.02 0.66 2.71
C THR A 145 -17.02 1.30 3.68
N GLU A 146 -17.28 0.67 4.83
CA GLU A 146 -18.31 1.14 5.77
C GLU A 146 -17.92 2.41 6.50
N ALA A 147 -16.65 2.61 6.79
CA ALA A 147 -16.17 3.77 7.54
C ALA A 147 -14.89 4.30 6.88
N GLY A 148 -15.02 4.78 5.64
CA GLY A 148 -13.88 5.09 4.79
C GLY A 148 -13.55 3.90 3.90
N VAL A 149 -12.31 3.81 3.46
CA VAL A 149 -11.82 2.67 2.64
C VAL A 149 -10.73 1.95 3.40
N ALA A 150 -10.85 0.64 3.54
CA ALA A 150 -9.80 -0.21 4.08
C ALA A 150 -9.51 -1.34 3.10
N CYS A 151 -8.23 -1.55 2.84
CA CYS A 151 -7.74 -2.65 2.01
C CYS A 151 -6.79 -3.51 2.82
N SER A 152 -7.02 -4.81 2.85
CA SER A 152 -6.11 -5.79 3.44
C SER A 152 -5.57 -6.69 2.34
N LEU A 153 -4.25 -6.86 2.34
CA LEU A 153 -3.54 -7.74 1.44
C LEU A 153 -2.79 -8.77 2.28
N GLN A 154 -3.01 -10.05 2.00
CA GLN A 154 -2.30 -11.15 2.64
C GLN A 154 -1.53 -11.93 1.57
N PHE A 155 -0.24 -12.12 1.77
CA PHE A 155 0.64 -12.75 0.78
C PHE A 155 1.87 -13.36 1.45
N ARG A 156 2.66 -14.09 0.66
CA ARG A 156 3.95 -14.64 1.07
C ARG A 156 5.08 -14.10 0.19
N ASP A 157 6.24 -13.95 0.79
CA ASP A 157 7.46 -13.57 0.07
C ASP A 157 8.21 -14.83 -0.41
N ASP A 158 7.50 -15.66 -1.20
CA ASP A 158 8.00 -16.96 -1.64
C ASP A 158 7.77 -17.22 -3.13
N LEU A 159 7.73 -16.16 -3.95
CA LEU A 159 7.33 -16.22 -5.35
C LEU A 159 8.17 -17.19 -6.20
N TYR A 160 9.38 -17.52 -5.73
CA TYR A 160 10.28 -18.44 -6.42
C TYR A 160 10.43 -19.79 -5.75
N THR A 161 9.93 -19.99 -4.53
CA THR A 161 10.14 -21.23 -3.77
C THR A 161 9.08 -22.29 -4.07
N THR A 162 7.94 -21.91 -4.61
CA THR A 162 6.79 -22.80 -4.85
C THR A 162 6.69 -23.30 -6.29
N ARG A 163 7.65 -22.95 -7.15
CA ARG A 163 7.62 -23.29 -8.57
C ARG A 163 8.47 -24.50 -8.95
N VAL A 164 8.81 -25.28 -7.97
CA VAL A 164 9.56 -26.50 -8.21
C VAL A 164 8.62 -27.66 -8.46
#